data_a9e854bb960b8ba215486711b4ec2c81
#
_entry.id   a9e854bb960b8ba215486711b4ec2c81
#
_cell.length_a   1.000
_cell.length_b   1.000
_cell.length_c   1.000
_cell.angle_alpha   90.00
_cell.angle_beta   90.00
_cell.angle_gamma   90.00
#
_symmetry.space_group_name_H-M   'P 1'
#
loop_
_entity.id
_entity.type
_entity.pdbx_description
1 polymer ?
#
loop_
_entity_poly.entity_id
_entity_poly.type
_entity_poly.pdbx_seq_one_letter_code
_entity_poly.pdbx_strand_id
1 'polypeptide(L)'
;MCLQLNMGYKKNKKGKTVGHYLKIYFVSVFASLAIFTVGNFFKPNFLCANSATCKSDLLVSVDNDAIAVFQGRQIIPPKINLANANLDNPVLGVHVSNGEKHIYVDLSAQTLYAYEGSNQIMKTLISSGKWGRTPAGNFNIWQKLPATRMSGGSGADYYNLPNVQWVMYFHNDFGFHTAYWHNNFGHEMSHGCVNMRLVDARELFAWADGPSKGVKGTPVSVCDQFETPGTCIQKNPIN
;
A
#
# COMPACT_ATOMS: atom_id res chain seq x y z
N MET A 1 25.30 -67.21 67.02
CA MET A 1 25.44 -67.14 65.55
C MET A 1 24.32 -66.23 65.03
N CYS A 2 24.59 -64.90 64.96
CA CYS A 2 23.62 -63.88 64.61
C CYS A 2 23.78 -63.57 63.14
N LEU A 3 22.75 -63.85 62.29
CA LEU A 3 22.67 -63.37 60.92
C LEU A 3 22.11 -61.96 60.90
N GLN A 4 22.90 -60.99 60.50
CA GLN A 4 22.41 -59.65 60.21
C GLN A 4 21.92 -59.63 58.75
N LEU A 5 20.62 -59.34 58.57
CA LEU A 5 20.01 -59.06 57.30
C LEU A 5 20.23 -57.59 56.96
N ASN A 6 21.02 -57.34 55.96
CA ASN A 6 21.30 -56.00 55.45
C ASN A 6 20.23 -55.63 54.39
N MET A 7 19.19 -54.87 54.79
CA MET A 7 18.19 -54.34 53.85
C MET A 7 18.72 -53.09 53.19
N GLY A 8 19.21 -53.28 51.96
CA GLY A 8 19.62 -52.18 51.09
C GLY A 8 18.41 -51.37 50.60
N TYR A 9 18.22 -50.14 51.10
CA TYR A 9 17.21 -49.19 50.63
C TYR A 9 17.59 -48.67 49.24
N LYS A 10 16.91 -49.17 48.17
CA LYS A 10 17.05 -48.65 46.81
C LYS A 10 16.32 -47.30 46.69
N LYS A 11 17.05 -46.20 46.67
CA LYS A 11 16.56 -44.84 46.42
C LYS A 11 16.02 -44.75 45.02
N ASN A 12 14.73 -44.55 44.90
CA ASN A 12 14.01 -44.51 43.60
C ASN A 12 14.37 -43.21 42.85
N LYS A 13 15.06 -43.31 41.69
CA LYS A 13 15.57 -42.21 40.86
C LYS A 13 14.47 -41.49 39.99
N LYS A 14 13.17 -41.79 40.23
CA LYS A 14 12.08 -41.26 39.40
C LYS A 14 11.72 -39.80 39.59
N GLY A 15 12.19 -39.14 40.66
CA GLY A 15 11.81 -37.74 40.96
C GLY A 15 12.56 -36.65 40.14
N LYS A 16 13.73 -37.00 39.56
CA LYS A 16 14.53 -36.00 38.81
C LYS A 16 14.08 -35.80 37.34
N THR A 17 13.43 -36.77 36.74
CA THR A 17 13.02 -36.73 35.33
C THR A 17 11.77 -35.88 35.11
N VAL A 18 10.76 -35.96 36.01
CA VAL A 18 9.52 -35.18 35.86
C VAL A 18 9.79 -33.68 36.00
N GLY A 19 10.61 -33.25 36.95
CA GLY A 19 10.97 -31.84 37.10
C GLY A 19 11.78 -31.28 35.95
N HIS A 20 12.57 -32.12 35.27
CA HIS A 20 13.31 -31.68 34.07
C HIS A 20 12.38 -31.48 32.86
N TYR A 21 11.43 -32.39 32.63
CA TYR A 21 10.43 -32.21 31.54
C TYR A 21 9.48 -31.05 31.81
N LEU A 22 9.09 -30.81 33.10
CA LEU A 22 8.29 -29.64 33.45
C LEU A 22 9.03 -28.32 33.15
N LYS A 23 10.33 -28.25 33.50
CA LYS A 23 11.15 -27.06 33.16
C LYS A 23 11.26 -26.84 31.64
N ILE A 24 11.50 -27.88 30.87
CA ILE A 24 11.55 -27.77 29.38
C ILE A 24 10.20 -27.30 28.85
N TYR A 25 9.09 -27.84 29.32
CA TYR A 25 7.75 -27.43 28.94
C TYR A 25 7.49 -25.94 29.24
N PHE A 26 7.79 -25.45 30.44
CA PHE A 26 7.64 -24.05 30.78
C PHE A 26 8.54 -23.14 29.96
N VAL A 27 9.80 -23.53 29.72
CA VAL A 27 10.71 -22.74 28.86
C VAL A 27 10.20 -22.69 27.41
N SER A 28 9.68 -23.81 26.86
CA SER A 28 9.13 -23.82 25.50
C SER A 28 7.85 -22.97 25.38
N VAL A 29 6.96 -23.02 26.38
CA VAL A 29 5.75 -22.18 26.41
C VAL A 29 6.11 -20.68 26.52
N PHE A 30 7.05 -20.32 27.41
CA PHE A 30 7.50 -18.93 27.52
C PHE A 30 8.22 -18.46 26.25
N ALA A 31 9.05 -19.28 25.61
CA ALA A 31 9.70 -18.97 24.35
C ALA A 31 8.66 -18.78 23.22
N SER A 32 7.64 -19.64 23.14
CA SER A 32 6.56 -19.51 22.16
C SER A 32 5.72 -18.24 22.39
N LEU A 33 5.42 -17.92 23.65
CA LEU A 33 4.70 -16.69 24.01
C LEU A 33 5.55 -15.44 23.66
N ALA A 34 6.86 -15.47 23.93
CA ALA A 34 7.78 -14.39 23.59
C ALA A 34 7.89 -14.19 22.08
N ILE A 35 7.99 -15.27 21.31
CA ILE A 35 8.02 -15.21 19.84
C ILE A 35 6.68 -14.66 19.32
N PHE A 36 5.55 -15.09 19.89
CA PHE A 36 4.23 -14.61 19.49
C PHE A 36 4.03 -13.12 19.83
N THR A 37 4.46 -12.66 21.00
CA THR A 37 4.37 -11.24 21.39
C THR A 37 5.31 -10.38 20.57
N VAL A 38 6.57 -10.82 20.37
CA VAL A 38 7.54 -10.11 19.52
C VAL A 38 7.06 -10.10 18.07
N GLY A 39 6.53 -11.21 17.53
CA GLY A 39 5.97 -11.26 16.18
C GLY A 39 4.77 -10.35 15.98
N ASN A 40 3.93 -10.14 17.00
CA ASN A 40 2.83 -9.17 16.95
C ASN A 40 3.29 -7.72 17.15
N PHE A 41 4.36 -7.49 17.90
CA PHE A 41 4.96 -6.15 18.08
C PHE A 41 5.69 -5.67 16.81
N PHE A 42 6.26 -6.62 16.04
CA PHE A 42 6.95 -6.35 14.77
C PHE A 42 6.07 -6.60 13.52
N LYS A 43 4.74 -6.71 13.67
CA LYS A 43 3.89 -6.52 12.48
C LYS A 43 4.12 -5.08 12.03
N PRO A 44 4.76 -4.84 10.88
CA PRO A 44 4.87 -3.49 10.38
C PRO A 44 3.44 -3.02 10.12
N ASN A 45 2.93 -2.18 10.99
CA ASN A 45 1.72 -1.41 10.69
C ASN A 45 2.13 -0.47 9.55
N PHE A 46 2.02 -0.94 8.31
CA PHE A 46 2.12 -0.10 7.12
C PHE A 46 0.87 0.78 7.06
N LEU A 47 0.74 1.66 8.05
CA LEU A 47 -0.38 2.59 8.13
C LEU A 47 -0.25 3.66 7.05
N CYS A 48 0.97 3.96 6.61
CA CYS A 48 1.27 5.01 5.64
C CYS A 48 2.23 4.50 4.56
N ALA A 49 2.01 4.92 3.32
CA ALA A 49 2.84 4.56 2.18
C ALA A 49 3.94 5.59 1.90
N ASN A 50 3.68 6.89 2.06
CA ASN A 50 4.54 7.98 1.62
C ASN A 50 4.68 9.13 2.61
N SER A 51 4.06 9.07 3.77
CA SER A 51 4.04 10.16 4.73
C SER A 51 4.19 9.67 6.16
N ALA A 52 4.61 10.55 7.07
CA ALA A 52 4.76 10.21 8.48
C ALA A 52 3.42 10.15 9.23
N THR A 53 2.40 10.86 8.76
CA THR A 53 1.10 11.04 9.44
C THR A 53 -0.06 10.39 8.72
N CYS A 54 0.15 9.84 7.52
CA CYS A 54 -0.84 9.29 6.59
C CYS A 54 -1.86 10.31 6.03
N LYS A 55 -1.98 11.51 6.57
CA LYS A 55 -2.95 12.50 6.10
C LYS A 55 -2.54 13.96 6.29
N SER A 56 -2.07 14.34 7.47
CA SER A 56 -1.93 15.76 7.83
C SER A 56 -0.76 16.47 7.16
N ASP A 57 0.21 15.75 6.64
CA ASP A 57 1.37 16.25 5.90
C ASP A 57 1.22 16.15 4.36
N LEU A 58 0.04 15.73 3.88
CA LEU A 58 -0.25 15.61 2.45
C LEU A 58 -0.70 16.96 1.88
N LEU A 59 0.25 17.76 1.42
CA LEU A 59 0.03 19.10 0.91
C LEU A 59 0.56 19.26 -0.51
N VAL A 60 0.05 20.27 -1.21
CA VAL A 60 0.62 20.69 -2.50
C VAL A 60 2.05 21.18 -2.26
N SER A 61 3.01 20.59 -2.97
CA SER A 61 4.42 20.93 -2.86
C SER A 61 5.07 20.87 -4.26
N VAL A 62 5.69 21.96 -4.65
CA VAL A 62 6.49 22.06 -5.89
C VAL A 62 7.86 22.62 -5.54
N ASP A 63 8.90 21.91 -5.95
CA ASP A 63 10.29 22.30 -5.79
C ASP A 63 11.03 21.97 -7.08
N ASN A 64 11.22 23.00 -7.92
CA ASN A 64 11.80 22.84 -9.24
C ASN A 64 13.35 22.78 -9.23
N ASP A 65 13.96 23.04 -8.09
CA ASP A 65 15.42 23.00 -7.90
C ASP A 65 15.87 21.75 -7.16
N ALA A 66 14.92 20.96 -6.64
CA ALA A 66 15.23 19.73 -5.92
C ALA A 66 15.71 18.61 -6.85
N ILE A 67 16.55 17.74 -6.31
CA ILE A 67 16.97 16.49 -6.95
C ILE A 67 16.18 15.36 -6.34
N ALA A 68 15.60 14.48 -7.18
CA ALA A 68 14.94 13.27 -6.73
C ALA A 68 15.98 12.18 -6.45
N VAL A 69 15.64 11.31 -5.49
CA VAL A 69 16.41 10.09 -5.19
C VAL A 69 15.46 8.91 -5.24
N PHE A 70 15.83 7.88 -5.99
CA PHE A 70 15.10 6.62 -6.05
C PHE A 70 16.09 5.45 -6.10
N GLN A 71 16.03 4.57 -5.10
CA GLN A 71 16.92 3.42 -4.97
C GLN A 71 18.42 3.80 -5.08
N GLY A 72 18.83 4.85 -4.37
CA GLY A 72 20.21 5.35 -4.36
C GLY A 72 20.65 6.10 -5.63
N ARG A 73 19.77 6.24 -6.65
CA ARG A 73 20.07 6.98 -7.88
C ARG A 73 19.46 8.37 -7.81
N GLN A 74 20.22 9.36 -8.26
CA GLN A 74 19.70 10.71 -8.48
C GLN A 74 18.95 10.78 -9.81
N ILE A 75 17.81 11.46 -9.78
CA ILE A 75 16.92 11.62 -10.94
C ILE A 75 16.52 13.09 -11.00
N ILE A 76 16.47 13.65 -12.20
CA ILE A 76 15.98 15.01 -12.43
C ILE A 76 14.43 14.96 -12.44
N PRO A 77 13.75 15.58 -11.46
CA PRO A 77 12.29 15.61 -11.46
C PRO A 77 11.75 16.55 -12.54
N PRO A 78 10.50 16.37 -12.98
CA PRO A 78 9.86 17.30 -13.91
C PRO A 78 9.74 18.68 -13.26
N LYS A 79 9.98 19.74 -14.06
CA LYS A 79 9.65 21.10 -13.66
C LYS A 79 8.16 21.34 -13.80
N ILE A 80 7.53 21.89 -12.78
CA ILE A 80 6.09 22.13 -12.73
C ILE A 80 5.82 23.62 -12.63
N ASN A 81 4.89 24.09 -13.47
CA ASN A 81 4.27 25.40 -13.34
C ASN A 81 2.78 25.20 -13.07
N LEU A 82 2.36 25.37 -11.83
CA LEU A 82 0.97 25.20 -11.44
C LEU A 82 0.03 26.23 -12.07
N ALA A 83 0.52 27.40 -12.47
CA ALA A 83 -0.29 28.41 -13.16
C ALA A 83 -0.70 27.96 -14.57
N ASN A 84 0.09 27.09 -15.20
CA ASN A 84 -0.18 26.50 -16.51
C ASN A 84 -0.80 25.10 -16.44
N ALA A 85 -1.04 24.57 -15.23
CA ALA A 85 -1.76 23.33 -15.02
C ALA A 85 -3.26 23.57 -15.30
N ASN A 86 -3.59 23.68 -16.60
CA ASN A 86 -4.97 23.83 -17.07
C ASN A 86 -5.71 22.52 -16.74
N LEU A 87 -6.30 22.44 -15.54
CA LEU A 87 -7.09 21.31 -15.04
C LEU A 87 -8.45 21.23 -15.77
N ASP A 88 -8.81 22.31 -16.48
CA ASP A 88 -10.13 22.46 -17.09
C ASP A 88 -10.26 21.90 -18.50
N ASN A 89 -9.19 21.33 -19.08
CA ASN A 89 -9.22 20.78 -20.42
C ASN A 89 -8.94 19.26 -20.37
N PRO A 90 -9.95 18.41 -20.07
CA PRO A 90 -9.80 16.97 -20.17
C PRO A 90 -9.56 16.60 -21.65
N VAL A 91 -8.46 15.92 -21.92
CA VAL A 91 -8.14 15.39 -23.26
C VAL A 91 -9.14 14.29 -23.66
N LEU A 92 -9.69 13.60 -22.67
CA LEU A 92 -10.88 12.76 -22.86
C LEU A 92 -12.06 13.71 -23.10
N GLY A 93 -12.63 13.66 -24.30
CA GLY A 93 -13.76 14.51 -24.69
C GLY A 93 -14.83 14.58 -23.60
N VAL A 94 -15.56 15.69 -23.52
CA VAL A 94 -16.66 15.86 -22.58
C VAL A 94 -17.72 14.79 -22.90
N HIS A 95 -17.54 13.60 -22.37
CA HIS A 95 -18.59 12.60 -22.33
C HIS A 95 -19.56 13.01 -21.22
N VAL A 96 -20.65 13.64 -21.60
CA VAL A 96 -21.80 13.82 -20.72
C VAL A 96 -22.45 12.45 -20.62
N SER A 97 -21.90 11.58 -19.79
CA SER A 97 -22.59 10.34 -19.42
C SER A 97 -23.25 10.56 -18.05
N ASN A 98 -24.47 10.09 -17.90
CA ASN A 98 -25.21 10.13 -16.66
C ASN A 98 -24.87 8.92 -15.74
N GLY A 99 -23.75 8.22 -16.04
CA GLY A 99 -23.32 7.05 -15.31
C GLY A 99 -22.46 7.40 -14.09
N GLU A 100 -22.55 6.60 -13.03
CA GLU A 100 -21.67 6.72 -11.88
C GLU A 100 -20.23 6.38 -12.29
N LYS A 101 -19.28 7.23 -11.89
CA LYS A 101 -17.84 7.01 -12.10
C LYS A 101 -17.34 5.95 -11.12
N HIS A 102 -16.51 5.03 -11.60
CA HIS A 102 -15.87 4.02 -10.75
C HIS A 102 -14.49 3.65 -11.28
N ILE A 103 -13.51 3.54 -10.39
CA ILE A 103 -12.16 3.08 -10.70
C ILE A 103 -11.97 1.68 -10.15
N TYR A 104 -11.50 0.75 -10.99
CA TYR A 104 -11.10 -0.59 -10.60
C TYR A 104 -9.61 -0.77 -10.80
N VAL A 105 -8.92 -1.33 -9.82
CA VAL A 105 -7.52 -1.71 -9.89
C VAL A 105 -7.43 -3.22 -9.84
N ASP A 106 -6.88 -3.84 -10.85
CA ASP A 106 -6.56 -5.27 -10.90
C ASP A 106 -5.10 -5.47 -10.51
N LEU A 107 -4.88 -5.98 -9.29
CA LEU A 107 -3.53 -6.25 -8.78
C LEU A 107 -2.86 -7.41 -9.51
N SER A 108 -3.63 -8.41 -9.97
CA SER A 108 -3.08 -9.56 -10.69
C SER A 108 -2.61 -9.20 -12.10
N ALA A 109 -3.38 -8.37 -12.80
CA ALA A 109 -3.06 -7.92 -14.15
C ALA A 109 -2.26 -6.60 -14.18
N GLN A 110 -2.01 -5.98 -13.02
CA GLN A 110 -1.36 -4.67 -12.91
C GLN A 110 -1.98 -3.65 -13.85
N THR A 111 -3.32 -3.58 -13.84
CA THR A 111 -4.11 -2.78 -14.77
C THR A 111 -5.16 -1.97 -14.00
N LEU A 112 -5.36 -0.72 -14.42
CA LEU A 112 -6.43 0.14 -13.95
C LEU A 112 -7.50 0.26 -15.03
N TYR A 113 -8.74 0.22 -14.60
CA TYR A 113 -9.92 0.46 -15.42
C TYR A 113 -10.75 1.59 -14.82
N ALA A 114 -11.22 2.53 -15.64
CA ALA A 114 -12.17 3.56 -15.23
C ALA A 114 -13.47 3.40 -16.04
N TYR A 115 -14.59 3.49 -15.35
CA TYR A 115 -15.93 3.32 -15.94
C TYR A 115 -16.83 4.49 -15.59
N GLU A 116 -17.73 4.84 -16.51
CA GLU A 116 -18.93 5.64 -16.27
C GLU A 116 -20.16 4.79 -16.58
N GLY A 117 -20.85 4.34 -15.55
CA GLY A 117 -21.86 3.30 -15.70
C GLY A 117 -21.27 2.02 -16.31
N SER A 118 -21.76 1.61 -17.49
CA SER A 118 -21.24 0.45 -18.24
C SER A 118 -20.10 0.82 -19.22
N ASN A 119 -19.81 2.10 -19.44
CA ASN A 119 -18.86 2.53 -20.43
C ASN A 119 -17.44 2.55 -19.85
N GLN A 120 -16.53 1.78 -20.45
CA GLN A 120 -15.11 1.83 -20.09
C GLN A 120 -14.48 3.08 -20.70
N ILE A 121 -14.06 4.02 -19.83
CA ILE A 121 -13.44 5.29 -20.21
C ILE A 121 -11.93 5.14 -20.37
N MET A 122 -11.31 4.32 -19.47
CA MET A 122 -9.86 4.11 -19.48
C MET A 122 -9.51 2.67 -19.18
N LYS A 123 -8.46 2.19 -19.82
CA LYS A 123 -7.73 0.98 -19.45
C LYS A 123 -6.25 1.24 -19.62
N THR A 124 -5.46 1.09 -18.54
CA THR A 124 -4.02 1.35 -18.58
C THR A 124 -3.24 0.45 -17.63
N LEU A 125 -1.98 0.15 -18.01
CA LEU A 125 -1.05 -0.55 -17.12
C LEU A 125 -0.61 0.36 -15.99
N ILE A 126 -0.51 -0.21 -14.79
CA ILE A 126 -0.05 0.47 -13.58
C ILE A 126 1.12 -0.29 -12.93
N SER A 127 1.66 0.26 -11.87
CA SER A 127 2.56 -0.46 -10.96
C SER A 127 2.09 -0.28 -9.54
N SER A 128 1.58 -1.34 -8.94
CA SER A 128 1.15 -1.38 -7.54
C SER A 128 2.32 -1.60 -6.58
N GLY A 129 2.03 -1.72 -5.28
CA GLY A 129 2.99 -1.97 -4.22
C GLY A 129 3.59 -3.36 -4.27
N LYS A 130 4.93 -3.44 -4.20
CA LYS A 130 5.67 -4.70 -4.08
C LYS A 130 5.18 -5.50 -2.87
N TRP A 131 5.17 -6.83 -3.02
CA TRP A 131 4.81 -7.78 -1.96
C TRP A 131 3.38 -7.57 -1.44
N GLY A 132 2.44 -7.22 -2.32
CA GLY A 132 1.04 -7.03 -1.97
C GLY A 132 0.78 -5.86 -1.02
N ARG A 133 1.61 -4.81 -1.03
CA ARG A 133 1.45 -3.64 -0.14
C ARG A 133 0.29 -2.73 -0.53
N THR A 134 -0.20 -2.78 -1.75
CA THR A 134 -1.43 -2.05 -2.12
C THR A 134 -2.61 -2.78 -1.50
N PRO A 135 -3.38 -2.15 -0.62
CA PRO A 135 -4.47 -2.82 0.06
C PRO A 135 -5.64 -3.09 -0.89
N ALA A 136 -6.13 -4.33 -0.91
CA ALA A 136 -7.41 -4.65 -1.54
C ALA A 136 -8.57 -4.12 -0.68
N GLY A 137 -9.64 -3.64 -1.31
CA GLY A 137 -10.78 -3.06 -0.60
C GLY A 137 -11.58 -2.09 -1.46
N ASN A 138 -12.62 -1.49 -0.83
CA ASN A 138 -13.46 -0.50 -1.46
C ASN A 138 -13.27 0.85 -0.77
N PHE A 139 -12.89 1.83 -1.54
CA PHE A 139 -12.48 3.15 -1.08
C PHE A 139 -13.18 4.25 -1.87
N ASN A 140 -12.89 5.49 -1.55
CA ASN A 140 -13.24 6.67 -2.35
C ASN A 140 -12.05 7.61 -2.44
N ILE A 141 -11.91 8.34 -3.51
CA ILE A 141 -10.94 9.43 -3.57
C ILE A 141 -11.32 10.45 -2.48
N TRP A 142 -10.41 10.66 -1.53
CA TRP A 142 -10.65 11.58 -0.42
C TRP A 142 -9.84 12.87 -0.52
N GLN A 143 -8.78 12.89 -1.35
CA GLN A 143 -7.98 14.09 -1.62
C GLN A 143 -7.36 14.01 -3.01
N LYS A 144 -7.28 15.16 -3.70
CA LYS A 144 -6.59 15.34 -4.98
C LYS A 144 -5.58 16.48 -4.83
N LEU A 145 -4.33 16.23 -5.25
CA LEU A 145 -3.26 17.22 -5.27
C LEU A 145 -2.65 17.27 -6.67
N PRO A 146 -2.51 18.46 -7.29
CA PRO A 146 -1.89 18.58 -8.60
C PRO A 146 -0.42 18.18 -8.59
N ALA A 147 0.26 18.42 -7.47
CA ALA A 147 1.63 17.98 -7.23
C ALA A 147 1.93 17.91 -5.74
N THR A 148 2.80 16.98 -5.36
CA THR A 148 3.32 16.86 -3.99
C THR A 148 4.70 16.25 -3.97
N ARG A 149 5.34 16.25 -2.79
CA ARG A 149 6.55 15.50 -2.51
C ARG A 149 6.20 14.18 -1.86
N MET A 150 6.84 13.10 -2.30
CA MET A 150 6.71 11.78 -1.69
C MET A 150 8.06 11.29 -1.21
N SER A 151 8.15 10.81 0.02
CA SER A 151 9.40 10.27 0.57
C SER A 151 9.11 9.11 1.50
N GLY A 152 10.03 8.15 1.55
CA GLY A 152 9.87 6.98 2.41
C GLY A 152 10.97 5.97 2.19
N GLY A 153 10.74 4.75 2.69
CA GLY A 153 11.71 3.68 2.65
C GLY A 153 12.91 3.91 3.56
N SER A 154 13.85 2.99 3.55
CA SER A 154 15.11 3.09 4.28
C SER A 154 16.21 2.31 3.56
N GLY A 155 17.47 2.70 3.75
CA GLY A 155 18.60 2.03 3.11
C GLY A 155 18.47 2.00 1.58
N ALA A 156 18.54 0.81 0.99
CA ALA A 156 18.44 0.63 -0.48
C ALA A 156 17.05 0.94 -1.05
N ASP A 157 16.00 0.91 -0.21
CA ASP A 157 14.62 1.22 -0.62
C ASP A 157 14.24 2.69 -0.39
N TYR A 158 15.18 3.53 0.10
CA TYR A 158 14.92 4.95 0.32
C TYR A 158 14.58 5.67 -0.98
N TYR A 159 13.55 6.53 -0.91
CA TYR A 159 13.20 7.44 -1.99
C TYR A 159 12.82 8.82 -1.43
N ASN A 160 13.06 9.83 -2.25
CA ASN A 160 12.65 11.21 -2.05
C ASN A 160 12.32 11.81 -3.42
N LEU A 161 11.05 11.97 -3.70
CA LEU A 161 10.49 12.26 -5.01
C LEU A 161 9.72 13.58 -4.96
N PRO A 162 10.37 14.72 -5.22
CA PRO A 162 9.67 15.99 -5.38
C PRO A 162 8.86 15.98 -6.68
N ASN A 163 7.90 16.88 -6.78
CA ASN A 163 7.11 17.13 -7.99
C ASN A 163 6.37 15.89 -8.55
N VAL A 164 5.89 15.00 -7.67
CA VAL A 164 4.99 13.92 -8.07
C VAL A 164 3.64 14.52 -8.41
N GLN A 165 3.19 14.34 -9.65
CA GLN A 165 1.99 15.01 -10.20
C GLN A 165 0.76 14.10 -10.18
N TRP A 166 -0.43 14.73 -10.27
CA TRP A 166 -1.75 14.11 -10.47
C TRP A 166 -2.09 13.09 -9.40
N VAL A 167 -1.90 13.51 -8.13
CA VAL A 167 -2.06 12.62 -6.98
C VAL A 167 -3.51 12.57 -6.53
N MET A 168 -4.05 11.36 -6.39
CA MET A 168 -5.40 11.09 -5.92
C MET A 168 -5.34 10.04 -4.82
N TYR A 169 -5.47 10.46 -3.56
CA TYR A 169 -5.46 9.55 -2.42
C TYR A 169 -6.82 8.89 -2.24
N PHE A 170 -6.85 7.56 -2.08
CA PHE A 170 -8.07 6.78 -1.87
C PHE A 170 -8.13 6.08 -0.51
N HIS A 171 -6.99 5.73 0.08
CA HIS A 171 -6.90 5.14 1.41
C HIS A 171 -5.66 5.65 2.14
N ASN A 172 -5.81 6.37 3.27
CA ASN A 172 -4.70 7.04 3.94
C ASN A 172 -3.86 7.83 2.90
N ASP A 173 -2.55 7.58 2.82
CA ASP A 173 -1.65 8.13 1.80
C ASP A 173 -1.39 7.17 0.63
N PHE A 174 -2.20 6.11 0.48
CA PHE A 174 -2.23 5.30 -0.73
C PHE A 174 -3.03 6.00 -1.81
N GLY A 175 -2.46 6.19 -2.97
CA GLY A 175 -3.08 6.95 -4.05
C GLY A 175 -2.58 6.56 -5.43
N PHE A 176 -3.28 7.07 -6.44
CA PHE A 176 -2.82 7.10 -7.82
C PHE A 176 -1.93 8.32 -8.03
N HIS A 177 -0.86 8.20 -8.79
CA HIS A 177 0.00 9.33 -9.16
C HIS A 177 0.96 8.97 -10.29
N THR A 178 1.58 9.98 -10.89
CA THR A 178 2.63 9.75 -11.89
C THR A 178 3.87 9.14 -11.27
N ALA A 179 4.56 8.30 -12.05
CA ALA A 179 5.91 7.85 -11.73
C ALA A 179 6.87 8.27 -12.86
N TYR A 180 7.64 9.33 -12.64
CA TYR A 180 8.65 9.80 -13.60
C TYR A 180 10.00 9.10 -13.44
N TRP A 181 10.17 8.27 -12.41
CA TRP A 181 11.42 7.60 -12.05
C TRP A 181 11.55 6.17 -12.60
N HIS A 182 10.50 5.62 -13.21
CA HIS A 182 10.54 4.32 -13.88
C HIS A 182 9.50 4.21 -15.00
N ASN A 183 9.71 3.24 -15.91
CA ASN A 183 8.77 2.89 -16.99
C ASN A 183 8.32 1.41 -16.91
N ASN A 184 8.46 0.76 -15.75
CA ASN A 184 8.18 -0.66 -15.59
C ASN A 184 6.70 -0.92 -15.21
N PHE A 185 5.79 -0.32 -15.96
CA PHE A 185 4.35 -0.53 -15.77
C PHE A 185 3.94 -1.94 -16.19
N GLY A 186 2.95 -2.51 -15.50
CA GLY A 186 2.58 -3.92 -15.60
C GLY A 186 3.27 -4.81 -14.55
N HIS A 187 4.09 -4.24 -13.67
CA HIS A 187 4.79 -4.95 -12.59
C HIS A 187 4.71 -4.15 -11.28
N GLU A 188 4.72 -4.84 -10.15
CA GLU A 188 4.80 -4.20 -8.83
C GLU A 188 6.11 -3.43 -8.64
N MET A 189 6.05 -2.13 -8.33
CA MET A 189 7.23 -1.27 -8.18
C MET A 189 7.22 -0.38 -6.94
N SER A 190 6.03 -0.04 -6.42
CA SER A 190 5.85 0.98 -5.39
C SER A 190 5.96 0.44 -3.96
N HIS A 191 5.81 1.33 -2.98
CA HIS A 191 5.67 1.00 -1.56
C HIS A 191 4.19 0.85 -1.13
N GLY A 192 3.26 0.92 -2.10
CA GLY A 192 1.83 0.72 -1.87
C GLY A 192 0.94 1.57 -2.77
N CYS A 193 1.40 2.74 -3.20
CA CYS A 193 0.68 3.56 -4.18
C CYS A 193 0.56 2.87 -5.54
N VAL A 194 -0.35 3.35 -6.35
CA VAL A 194 -0.57 2.91 -7.73
C VAL A 194 0.10 3.90 -8.67
N ASN A 195 1.28 3.52 -9.16
CA ASN A 195 2.08 4.32 -10.09
C ASN A 195 1.49 4.26 -11.50
N MET A 196 1.42 5.40 -12.17
CA MET A 196 0.86 5.55 -13.52
C MET A 196 1.80 6.32 -14.44
N ARG A 197 1.66 6.14 -15.75
CA ARG A 197 2.29 7.02 -16.73
C ARG A 197 1.73 8.43 -16.61
N LEU A 198 2.55 9.42 -16.95
CA LEU A 198 2.17 10.83 -16.82
C LEU A 198 0.84 11.17 -17.51
N VAL A 199 0.67 10.70 -18.74
CA VAL A 199 -0.53 10.98 -19.54
C VAL A 199 -1.77 10.36 -18.88
N ASP A 200 -1.69 9.07 -18.50
CA ASP A 200 -2.81 8.34 -17.92
C ASP A 200 -3.21 8.91 -16.55
N ALA A 201 -2.23 9.26 -15.72
CA ALA A 201 -2.51 9.87 -14.41
C ALA A 201 -3.16 11.25 -14.55
N ARG A 202 -2.73 12.06 -15.55
CA ARG A 202 -3.34 13.35 -15.85
C ARG A 202 -4.78 13.20 -16.30
N GLU A 203 -5.05 12.29 -17.20
CA GLU A 203 -6.39 12.02 -17.73
C GLU A 203 -7.31 11.51 -16.63
N LEU A 204 -6.85 10.53 -15.83
CA LEU A 204 -7.60 10.02 -14.69
C LEU A 204 -7.86 11.13 -13.66
N PHE A 205 -6.88 11.98 -13.38
CA PHE A 205 -7.03 13.11 -12.46
C PHE A 205 -8.06 14.13 -12.95
N ALA A 206 -8.07 14.45 -14.23
CA ALA A 206 -9.03 15.38 -14.82
C ALA A 206 -10.47 14.79 -14.79
N TRP A 207 -10.61 13.49 -15.04
CA TRP A 207 -11.90 12.82 -15.07
C TRP A 207 -12.47 12.48 -13.69
N ALA A 208 -11.66 11.99 -12.75
CA ALA A 208 -12.12 11.53 -11.44
C ALA A 208 -12.51 12.70 -10.53
N ASP A 209 -13.59 12.54 -9.76
CA ASP A 209 -14.06 13.53 -8.81
C ASP A 209 -13.33 13.40 -7.47
N GLY A 210 -12.94 14.54 -6.90
CA GLY A 210 -12.53 14.66 -5.51
C GLY A 210 -13.72 14.83 -4.57
N PRO A 211 -13.51 14.83 -3.24
CA PRO A 211 -14.57 15.11 -2.28
C PRO A 211 -15.05 16.56 -2.41
N SER A 212 -16.35 16.81 -2.31
CA SER A 212 -16.96 18.13 -2.37
C SER A 212 -18.18 18.20 -1.48
N LYS A 213 -18.25 19.22 -0.58
CA LYS A 213 -19.44 19.57 0.25
C LYS A 213 -20.24 18.36 0.77
N GLY A 214 -19.58 17.39 1.39
CA GLY A 214 -20.21 16.21 1.96
C GLY A 214 -20.43 15.04 0.97
N VAL A 215 -20.06 15.20 -0.30
CA VAL A 215 -20.04 14.13 -1.29
C VAL A 215 -18.65 13.51 -1.33
N LYS A 216 -18.59 12.18 -1.26
CA LYS A 216 -17.34 11.45 -1.43
C LYS A 216 -16.87 11.55 -2.88
N GLY A 217 -15.56 11.55 -3.10
CA GLY A 217 -15.00 11.47 -4.45
C GLY A 217 -15.27 10.13 -5.11
N THR A 218 -14.80 9.98 -6.35
CA THR A 218 -14.99 8.79 -7.18
C THR A 218 -14.68 7.51 -6.40
N PRO A 219 -15.59 6.50 -6.41
CA PRO A 219 -15.35 5.19 -5.84
C PRO A 219 -14.16 4.47 -6.46
N VAL A 220 -13.42 3.74 -5.64
CA VAL A 220 -12.24 2.96 -6.02
C VAL A 220 -12.37 1.56 -5.44
N SER A 221 -12.37 0.54 -6.28
CA SER A 221 -12.26 -0.87 -5.88
C SER A 221 -10.90 -1.42 -6.25
N VAL A 222 -10.10 -1.77 -5.25
CA VAL A 222 -8.84 -2.47 -5.45
C VAL A 222 -9.10 -3.96 -5.31
N CYS A 223 -8.92 -4.69 -6.41
CA CYS A 223 -9.22 -6.10 -6.55
C CYS A 223 -7.91 -6.91 -6.59
N ASP A 224 -7.87 -8.07 -5.95
CA ASP A 224 -6.84 -9.07 -6.26
C ASP A 224 -6.94 -9.51 -7.72
N GLN A 225 -8.19 -9.64 -8.22
CA GLN A 225 -8.51 -9.91 -9.63
C GLN A 225 -9.79 -9.18 -10.01
N PHE A 226 -9.79 -8.52 -11.16
CA PHE A 226 -10.94 -7.83 -11.73
C PHE A 226 -11.33 -8.47 -13.07
N GLU A 227 -12.61 -8.77 -13.27
CA GLU A 227 -13.12 -9.31 -14.53
C GLU A 227 -14.06 -8.32 -15.23
N THR A 228 -15.05 -7.81 -14.50
CA THR A 228 -16.04 -6.84 -15.01
C THR A 228 -16.49 -5.91 -13.87
N PRO A 229 -17.12 -4.76 -14.16
CA PRO A 229 -17.83 -3.99 -13.14
C PRO A 229 -18.80 -4.89 -12.35
N GLY A 230 -18.62 -4.94 -11.02
CA GLY A 230 -19.36 -5.83 -10.13
C GLY A 230 -18.67 -7.17 -9.83
N THR A 231 -17.62 -7.55 -10.55
CA THR A 231 -16.80 -8.75 -10.28
C THR A 231 -15.38 -8.35 -9.91
N CYS A 232 -15.22 -7.86 -8.68
CA CYS A 232 -13.97 -7.51 -8.07
C CYS A 232 -13.66 -8.48 -6.93
N ILE A 233 -12.75 -9.41 -7.14
CA ILE A 233 -12.38 -10.42 -6.15
C ILE A 233 -11.40 -9.78 -5.17
N GLN A 234 -11.73 -9.80 -3.89
CA GLN A 234 -10.92 -9.30 -2.78
C GLN A 234 -10.76 -10.40 -1.74
N LYS A 235 -9.55 -10.93 -1.56
CA LYS A 235 -9.30 -12.07 -0.64
C LYS A 235 -9.25 -11.62 0.82
N ASN A 236 -8.61 -10.50 1.10
CA ASN A 236 -8.47 -9.92 2.43
C ASN A 236 -8.69 -8.40 2.37
N PRO A 237 -9.92 -7.93 2.09
CA PRO A 237 -10.19 -6.51 1.94
C PRO A 237 -10.02 -5.78 3.27
N ILE A 238 -9.47 -4.57 3.20
CA ILE A 238 -9.51 -3.61 4.31
C ILE A 238 -10.62 -2.60 4.04
N ASN A 239 -11.42 -2.29 5.05
CA ASN A 239 -12.57 -1.37 4.98
C ASN A 239 -12.29 -0.11 5.79
#